data_f546110b89d6f6e439ef1ffcc5e5e251
#
_entry.id   f546110b89d6f6e439ef1ffcc5e5e251
#
_cell.length_a   1.000
_cell.length_b   1.000
_cell.length_c   1.000
_cell.angle_alpha   90.00
_cell.angle_beta   90.00
_cell.angle_gamma   90.00
#
_symmetry.space_group_name_H-M   'P 1'
#
loop_
_entity.id
_entity.type
_entity.pdbx_description
1 polymer ?
#
loop_
_entity_poly.entity_id
_entity_poly.type
_entity_poly.pdbx_seq_one_letter_code
_entity_poly.pdbx_strand_id
1 'polypeptide(L)'
;MQSRIADSLDALATWRGELDRAVAQLGRALAEQELLDATDIALLSALRERLGSETLVLAFVAEFSRGKSELINAIFFADAGQRVLPATPGRTTMCPVELRHTADAPPRLSLLPVETRLRGLSLAELRGREEPWHHVPLDARDPRTLVQALAAVTRTQLVDKERAVALGFWSDERPEDNPPINEHGLVEVPTWRHAVINYPHPLLKRGLVVIDTPGLNAIGAEPELTLGLLPSAHAVVFVLGADTGVTKSDLSIWRDHLGQASLERFV
;
A
#
# COMPACT_ATOMS: atom_id res chain seq x y z
N MET A 1 15.32 -18.20 2.80
CA MET A 1 14.32 -17.61 1.88
C MET A 1 14.58 -16.11 1.67
N GLN A 2 14.76 -15.31 2.73
CA GLN A 2 15.04 -13.86 2.60
C GLN A 2 16.27 -13.52 1.76
N SER A 3 17.37 -14.30 1.82
CA SER A 3 18.57 -14.08 1.00
C SER A 3 18.27 -14.17 -0.50
N ARG A 4 17.50 -15.16 -0.95
CA ARG A 4 17.16 -15.32 -2.38
C ARG A 4 16.32 -14.16 -2.91
N ILE A 5 15.40 -13.63 -2.11
CA ILE A 5 14.61 -12.44 -2.48
C ILE A 5 15.52 -11.22 -2.55
N ALA A 6 16.42 -11.04 -1.58
CA ALA A 6 17.39 -9.97 -1.58
C ALA A 6 18.28 -9.99 -2.82
N ASP A 7 18.84 -11.17 -3.15
CA ASP A 7 19.69 -11.36 -4.35
C ASP A 7 18.90 -11.04 -5.64
N SER A 8 17.62 -11.42 -5.71
CA SER A 8 16.75 -11.10 -6.85
C SER A 8 16.46 -9.60 -6.97
N LEU A 9 16.27 -8.90 -5.85
CA LEU A 9 16.09 -7.44 -5.84
C LEU A 9 17.35 -6.72 -6.28
N ASP A 10 18.52 -7.16 -5.82
CA ASP A 10 19.82 -6.60 -6.22
C ASP A 10 20.08 -6.83 -7.72
N ALA A 11 19.74 -8.03 -8.25
CA ALA A 11 19.82 -8.33 -9.67
C ALA A 11 18.86 -7.45 -10.52
N LEU A 12 17.64 -7.23 -10.04
CA LEU A 12 16.68 -6.34 -10.68
C LEU A 12 17.16 -4.89 -10.72
N ALA A 13 17.73 -4.38 -9.62
CA ALA A 13 18.30 -3.04 -9.56
C ALA A 13 19.46 -2.88 -10.54
N THR A 14 20.36 -3.88 -10.62
CA THR A 14 21.46 -3.91 -11.56
C THR A 14 20.95 -3.87 -13.00
N TRP A 15 20.03 -4.75 -13.35
CA TRP A 15 19.43 -4.81 -14.69
C TRP A 15 18.76 -3.50 -15.09
N ARG A 16 17.98 -2.87 -14.18
CA ARG A 16 17.35 -1.56 -14.41
C ARG A 16 18.39 -0.48 -14.71
N GLY A 17 19.48 -0.44 -13.94
CA GLY A 17 20.57 0.51 -14.15
C GLY A 17 21.31 0.30 -15.47
N GLU A 18 21.45 -0.95 -15.92
CA GLU A 18 22.03 -1.26 -17.24
C GLU A 18 21.09 -0.82 -18.37
N LEU A 19 19.80 -1.08 -18.23
CA LEU A 19 18.80 -0.69 -19.20
C LEU A 19 18.66 0.84 -19.30
N ASP A 20 18.64 1.57 -18.17
CA ASP A 20 18.62 3.05 -18.19
C ASP A 20 19.84 3.61 -18.92
N ARG A 21 21.03 3.06 -18.66
CA ARG A 21 22.25 3.47 -19.37
C ARG A 21 22.15 3.21 -20.88
N ALA A 22 21.61 2.06 -21.29
CA ALA A 22 21.40 1.73 -22.70
C ALA A 22 20.40 2.67 -23.37
N VAL A 23 19.27 2.95 -22.71
CA VAL A 23 18.27 3.92 -23.20
C VAL A 23 18.86 5.33 -23.32
N ALA A 24 19.64 5.75 -22.34
CA ALA A 24 20.33 7.05 -22.40
C ALA A 24 21.34 7.14 -23.53
N GLN A 25 22.07 6.06 -23.82
CA GLN A 25 23.02 5.99 -24.95
C GLN A 25 22.27 6.04 -26.29
N LEU A 26 21.19 5.26 -26.44
CA LEU A 26 20.35 5.30 -27.63
C LEU A 26 19.78 6.67 -27.89
N GLY A 27 19.22 7.32 -26.86
CA GLY A 27 18.64 8.67 -26.96
C GLY A 27 19.69 9.69 -27.43
N ARG A 28 20.94 9.62 -26.91
CA ARG A 28 22.03 10.50 -27.37
C ARG A 28 22.38 10.26 -28.83
N ALA A 29 22.56 8.98 -29.22
CA ALA A 29 22.94 8.63 -30.60
C ALA A 29 21.85 9.06 -31.62
N LEU A 30 20.58 8.93 -31.28
CA LEU A 30 19.48 9.36 -32.13
C LEU A 30 19.37 10.90 -32.19
N ALA A 31 19.62 11.59 -31.08
CA ALA A 31 19.63 13.07 -31.04
C ALA A 31 20.77 13.66 -31.89
N GLU A 32 21.95 13.06 -31.84
CA GLU A 32 23.13 13.45 -32.67
C GLU A 32 22.86 13.32 -34.18
N GLN A 33 21.93 12.46 -34.56
CA GLN A 33 21.53 12.23 -35.96
C GLN A 33 20.23 13.00 -36.33
N GLU A 34 19.71 13.86 -35.41
CA GLU A 34 18.46 14.60 -35.60
C GLU A 34 17.24 13.68 -35.89
N LEU A 35 17.24 12.45 -35.35
CA LEU A 35 16.19 11.44 -35.60
C LEU A 35 15.09 11.43 -34.53
N LEU A 36 15.14 12.31 -33.53
CA LEU A 36 14.13 12.38 -32.45
C LEU A 36 13.20 13.57 -32.66
N ASP A 37 11.90 13.29 -32.59
CA ASP A 37 10.89 14.34 -32.42
C ASP A 37 10.55 14.59 -30.93
N ALA A 38 9.66 15.56 -30.68
CA ALA A 38 9.24 15.89 -29.31
C ALA A 38 8.53 14.73 -28.60
N THR A 39 7.83 13.86 -29.34
CA THR A 39 7.11 12.69 -28.81
C THR A 39 8.11 11.62 -28.38
N ASP A 40 9.12 11.38 -29.20
CA ASP A 40 10.19 10.40 -28.92
C ASP A 40 11.01 10.82 -27.67
N ILE A 41 11.33 12.12 -27.56
CA ILE A 41 12.02 12.65 -26.39
C ILE A 41 11.20 12.46 -25.12
N ALA A 42 9.89 12.75 -25.19
CA ALA A 42 8.99 12.57 -24.06
C ALA A 42 8.88 11.07 -23.65
N LEU A 43 8.79 10.18 -24.65
CA LEU A 43 8.76 8.72 -24.42
C LEU A 43 10.05 8.22 -23.75
N LEU A 44 11.22 8.59 -24.27
CA LEU A 44 12.52 8.21 -23.69
C LEU A 44 12.66 8.74 -22.27
N SER A 45 12.22 9.97 -22.01
CA SER A 45 12.24 10.57 -20.68
C SER A 45 11.33 9.80 -19.71
N ALA A 46 10.10 9.47 -20.12
CA ALA A 46 9.17 8.69 -19.30
C ALA A 46 9.68 7.25 -19.03
N LEU A 47 10.30 6.61 -20.02
CA LEU A 47 10.93 5.30 -19.85
C LEU A 47 12.06 5.35 -18.82
N ARG A 48 12.93 6.36 -18.90
CA ARG A 48 14.04 6.54 -17.96
C ARG A 48 13.55 6.88 -16.55
N GLU A 49 12.52 7.68 -16.41
CA GLU A 49 11.89 7.96 -15.12
C GLU A 49 11.34 6.66 -14.47
N ARG A 50 10.68 5.81 -15.26
CA ARG A 50 10.18 4.49 -14.80
C ARG A 50 11.31 3.54 -14.42
N LEU A 51 12.41 3.51 -15.17
CA LEU A 51 13.60 2.69 -14.87
C LEU A 51 14.34 3.21 -13.64
N GLY A 52 14.39 4.53 -13.46
CA GLY A 52 14.98 5.19 -12.28
C GLY A 52 14.14 5.03 -11.00
N SER A 53 12.88 4.60 -11.11
CA SER A 53 12.09 4.21 -9.95
C SER A 53 12.72 2.98 -9.30
N GLU A 54 13.49 3.18 -8.23
CA GLU A 54 14.19 2.11 -7.50
C GLU A 54 13.24 1.21 -6.70
N THR A 55 11.92 1.46 -6.74
CA THR A 55 10.94 0.76 -5.93
C THR A 55 10.25 -0.39 -6.68
N LEU A 56 10.07 -1.52 -5.98
CA LEU A 56 9.18 -2.61 -6.36
C LEU A 56 8.00 -2.64 -5.40
N VAL A 57 6.82 -2.27 -5.88
CA VAL A 57 5.60 -2.20 -5.08
C VAL A 57 4.87 -3.53 -5.13
N LEU A 58 4.70 -4.16 -3.96
CA LEU A 58 4.01 -5.42 -3.76
C LEU A 58 2.76 -5.20 -2.90
N ALA A 59 1.58 -5.41 -3.45
CA ALA A 59 0.32 -5.31 -2.72
C ALA A 59 -0.12 -6.69 -2.20
N PHE A 60 -0.42 -6.77 -0.92
CA PHE A 60 -1.03 -7.95 -0.30
C PHE A 60 -2.54 -7.76 -0.24
N VAL A 61 -3.26 -8.68 -0.85
CA VAL A 61 -4.71 -8.64 -1.01
C VAL A 61 -5.32 -9.92 -0.48
N ALA A 62 -6.37 -9.81 0.29
CA ALA A 62 -7.11 -10.97 0.80
C ALA A 62 -8.51 -10.55 1.22
N GLU A 63 -9.40 -11.52 1.29
CA GLU A 63 -10.61 -11.41 2.09
C GLU A 63 -10.25 -11.22 3.58
N PHE A 64 -11.18 -10.74 4.34
CA PHE A 64 -11.01 -10.50 5.77
C PHE A 64 -10.55 -11.77 6.55
N SER A 65 -9.64 -11.61 7.52
CA SER A 65 -9.12 -12.68 8.40
C SER A 65 -8.36 -13.82 7.71
N ARG A 66 -7.83 -13.64 6.51
CA ARG A 66 -7.04 -14.68 5.81
C ARG A 66 -5.57 -14.73 6.20
N GLY A 67 -5.15 -14.02 7.24
CA GLY A 67 -3.78 -14.07 7.73
C GLY A 67 -2.79 -13.16 6.98
N LYS A 68 -3.25 -12.21 6.17
CA LYS A 68 -2.42 -11.28 5.41
C LYS A 68 -1.41 -10.51 6.29
N SER A 69 -1.88 -9.84 7.34
CA SER A 69 -1.01 -9.09 8.27
C SER A 69 -0.08 -10.01 9.06
N GLU A 70 -0.48 -11.26 9.35
CA GLU A 70 0.40 -12.28 9.94
C GLU A 70 1.53 -12.66 9.00
N LEU A 71 1.25 -12.83 7.72
CA LEU A 71 2.28 -13.10 6.71
C LEU A 71 3.28 -11.95 6.63
N ILE A 72 2.80 -10.70 6.64
CA ILE A 72 3.66 -9.51 6.65
C ILE A 72 4.49 -9.45 7.93
N ASN A 73 3.90 -9.72 9.11
CA ASN A 73 4.61 -9.82 10.38
C ASN A 73 5.74 -10.87 10.32
N ALA A 74 5.44 -12.05 9.78
CA ALA A 74 6.42 -13.13 9.68
C ALA A 74 7.59 -12.81 8.73
N ILE A 75 7.36 -12.00 7.70
CA ILE A 75 8.41 -11.63 6.74
C ILE A 75 9.24 -10.45 7.25
N PHE A 76 8.61 -9.40 7.76
CA PHE A 76 9.28 -8.12 8.02
C PHE A 76 9.60 -7.86 9.49
N PHE A 77 8.93 -8.56 10.40
CA PHE A 77 9.04 -8.35 11.84
C PHE A 77 9.32 -9.63 12.63
N ALA A 78 9.84 -10.68 11.98
CA ALA A 78 10.16 -11.95 12.63
C ALA A 78 11.12 -11.78 13.83
N ASP A 79 12.10 -10.88 13.69
CA ASP A 79 13.11 -10.60 14.72
C ASP A 79 12.57 -9.81 15.92
N ALA A 80 11.36 -9.25 15.82
CA ALA A 80 10.73 -8.51 16.90
C ALA A 80 10.26 -9.43 18.07
N GLY A 81 10.18 -10.75 17.85
CA GLY A 81 9.72 -11.72 18.84
C GLY A 81 8.25 -11.60 19.23
N GLN A 82 7.52 -10.68 18.64
CA GLN A 82 6.10 -10.41 18.85
C GLN A 82 5.46 -9.83 17.60
N ARG A 83 4.14 -9.88 17.54
CA ARG A 83 3.39 -9.24 16.44
C ARG A 83 3.55 -7.73 16.48
N VAL A 84 3.91 -7.15 15.36
CA VAL A 84 4.15 -5.70 15.21
C VAL A 84 2.98 -5.02 14.53
N LEU A 85 2.57 -5.55 13.35
CA LEU A 85 1.31 -5.12 12.75
C LEU A 85 0.15 -5.74 13.54
N PRO A 86 -0.84 -4.94 13.96
CA PRO A 86 -1.97 -5.46 14.69
C PRO A 86 -2.77 -6.45 13.83
N ALA A 87 -3.05 -7.61 14.41
CA ALA A 87 -3.86 -8.67 13.81
C ALA A 87 -4.93 -9.09 14.83
N THR A 88 -5.94 -8.24 15.04
CA THR A 88 -7.05 -8.55 15.93
C THR A 88 -8.16 -9.26 15.17
N PRO A 89 -8.83 -10.30 15.73
CA PRO A 89 -10.06 -10.82 15.16
C PRO A 89 -11.11 -9.71 15.13
N GLY A 90 -11.75 -9.51 14.01
CA GLY A 90 -12.64 -8.39 13.77
C GLY A 90 -12.02 -7.42 12.74
N ARG A 91 -12.58 -6.28 12.45
CA ARG A 91 -12.13 -5.29 11.44
C ARG A 91 -10.76 -4.69 11.77
N THR A 92 -9.67 -5.45 11.52
CA THR A 92 -8.35 -5.16 12.08
C THR A 92 -7.60 -4.07 11.34
N THR A 93 -7.72 -4.01 10.04
CA THR A 93 -7.01 -3.00 9.22
C THR A 93 -8.04 -2.16 8.50
N MET A 94 -8.39 -1.03 9.08
CA MET A 94 -9.42 -0.14 8.52
C MET A 94 -8.83 0.89 7.55
N CYS A 95 -7.50 1.06 7.51
CA CYS A 95 -6.81 1.87 6.49
C CYS A 95 -5.67 1.07 5.86
N PRO A 96 -5.33 1.35 4.59
CA PRO A 96 -4.15 0.78 3.95
C PRO A 96 -2.87 1.17 4.68
N VAL A 97 -1.94 0.21 4.80
CA VAL A 97 -0.63 0.41 5.43
C VAL A 97 0.46 0.15 4.39
N GLU A 98 1.33 1.13 4.19
CA GLU A 98 2.49 1.03 3.33
C GLU A 98 3.75 0.86 4.16
N LEU A 99 4.51 -0.23 3.96
CA LEU A 99 5.84 -0.42 4.52
C LEU A 99 6.87 -0.07 3.45
N ARG A 100 7.79 0.83 3.78
CA ARG A 100 8.87 1.25 2.91
C ARG A 100 10.12 1.65 3.69
N HIS A 101 11.22 1.86 3.01
CA HIS A 101 12.40 2.52 3.57
C HIS A 101 12.76 3.74 2.75
N THR A 102 13.00 4.85 3.44
CA THR A 102 13.53 6.09 2.87
C THR A 102 14.83 6.39 3.62
N ALA A 103 15.95 6.38 2.91
CA ALA A 103 17.29 6.47 3.52
C ALA A 103 17.50 7.79 4.27
N ASP A 104 16.98 8.88 3.72
CA ASP A 104 17.18 10.24 4.23
C ASP A 104 16.21 10.63 5.36
N ALA A 105 15.34 9.69 5.78
CA ALA A 105 14.38 9.95 6.85
C ALA A 105 14.53 8.94 7.99
N PRO A 106 14.40 9.37 9.26
CA PRO A 106 14.42 8.46 10.40
C PRO A 106 13.23 7.49 10.34
N PRO A 107 13.33 6.33 11.03
CA PRO A 107 12.18 5.43 11.20
C PRO A 107 11.00 6.16 11.81
N ARG A 108 9.85 6.10 11.15
CA ARG A 108 8.63 6.78 11.61
C ARG A 108 7.37 6.13 11.04
N LEU A 109 6.28 6.29 11.77
CA LEU A 109 4.93 6.06 11.29
C LEU A 109 4.33 7.41 10.88
N SER A 110 3.84 7.50 9.65
CA SER A 110 3.15 8.67 9.12
C SER A 110 1.70 8.31 8.88
N LEU A 111 0.78 9.06 9.47
CA LEU A 111 -0.65 8.81 9.49
C LEU A 111 -1.38 9.94 8.80
N LEU A 112 -2.18 9.62 7.79
CA LEU A 112 -2.98 10.57 7.04
C LEU A 112 -4.41 10.57 7.61
N PRO A 113 -4.94 11.69 8.14
CA PRO A 113 -6.30 11.76 8.67
C PRO A 113 -7.36 11.44 7.63
N VAL A 114 -8.42 10.75 8.05
CA VAL A 114 -9.53 10.35 7.17
C VAL A 114 -10.29 11.55 6.61
N GLU A 115 -10.31 12.66 7.31
CA GLU A 115 -10.92 13.93 6.91
C GLU A 115 -10.31 14.51 5.62
N THR A 116 -9.12 14.07 5.24
CA THR A 116 -8.48 14.48 3.97
C THR A 116 -9.24 13.99 2.74
N ARG A 117 -10.15 13.01 2.88
CA ARG A 117 -11.07 12.59 1.81
C ARG A 117 -11.99 13.72 1.38
N LEU A 118 -12.40 14.56 2.32
CA LEU A 118 -13.30 15.69 2.06
C LEU A 118 -12.66 16.83 1.25
N ARG A 119 -11.32 16.80 1.13
CA ARG A 119 -10.59 17.82 0.35
C ARG A 119 -10.55 17.52 -1.15
N GLY A 120 -11.06 16.37 -1.61
CA GLY A 120 -11.04 15.95 -3.01
C GLY A 120 -9.65 15.67 -3.58
N LEU A 121 -8.60 15.61 -2.73
CA LEU A 121 -7.22 15.34 -3.15
C LEU A 121 -6.95 13.84 -3.16
N SER A 122 -6.23 13.38 -4.17
CA SER A 122 -5.73 12.00 -4.28
C SER A 122 -4.61 11.72 -3.27
N LEU A 123 -4.35 10.44 -2.99
CA LEU A 123 -3.20 10.04 -2.16
C LEU A 123 -1.87 10.48 -2.79
N ALA A 124 -1.76 10.46 -4.12
CA ALA A 124 -0.55 10.87 -4.82
C ALA A 124 -0.24 12.36 -4.58
N GLU A 125 -1.26 13.23 -4.66
CA GLU A 125 -1.10 14.67 -4.39
C GLU A 125 -0.75 14.96 -2.93
N LEU A 126 -1.24 14.14 -1.99
CA LEU A 126 -0.98 14.31 -0.57
C LEU A 126 0.38 13.77 -0.13
N ARG A 127 0.95 12.78 -0.85
CA ARG A 127 2.28 12.21 -0.55
C ARG A 127 3.41 13.22 -0.67
N GLY A 128 3.28 14.20 -1.55
CA GLY A 128 4.28 15.26 -1.76
C GLY A 128 4.19 16.43 -0.76
N ARG A 129 3.27 16.38 0.20
CA ARG A 129 3.04 17.47 1.16
C ARG A 129 3.37 16.99 2.58
N GLU A 130 4.00 17.82 3.40
CA GLU A 130 4.21 17.56 4.83
C GLU A 130 2.87 17.58 5.58
N GLU A 131 2.06 18.60 5.36
CA GLU A 131 0.67 18.63 5.84
C GLU A 131 -0.23 17.84 4.86
N PRO A 132 -1.18 17.05 5.36
CA PRO A 132 -1.71 16.92 6.73
C PRO A 132 -1.21 15.66 7.49
N TRP A 133 -0.01 15.18 7.24
CA TRP A 133 0.50 13.96 7.86
C TRP A 133 0.86 14.15 9.34
N HIS A 134 0.45 13.19 10.17
CA HIS A 134 0.88 13.08 11.55
C HIS A 134 2.05 12.09 11.64
N HIS A 135 3.19 12.53 12.18
CA HIS A 135 4.39 11.72 12.29
C HIS A 135 4.62 11.25 13.72
N VAL A 136 4.80 9.93 13.89
CA VAL A 136 5.15 9.29 15.14
C VAL A 136 6.53 8.66 14.96
N PRO A 137 7.56 9.08 15.73
CA PRO A 137 8.87 8.45 15.67
C PRO A 137 8.79 6.97 16.06
N LEU A 138 9.56 6.14 15.38
CA LEU A 138 9.67 4.71 15.67
C LEU A 138 11.09 4.39 16.16
N ASP A 139 11.19 3.62 17.24
CA ASP A 139 12.45 2.98 17.60
C ASP A 139 12.49 1.57 17.00
N ALA A 140 13.22 1.41 15.90
CA ALA A 140 13.38 0.12 15.24
C ALA A 140 14.13 -0.93 16.08
N ARG A 141 14.74 -0.55 17.19
CA ARG A 141 15.49 -1.43 18.10
C ARG A 141 14.66 -1.90 19.28
N ASP A 142 13.55 -1.21 19.60
CA ASP A 142 12.64 -1.60 20.68
C ASP A 142 11.29 -2.09 20.12
N PRO A 143 11.08 -3.42 20.07
CA PRO A 143 9.84 -4.00 19.58
C PRO A 143 8.58 -3.54 20.34
N ARG A 144 8.70 -3.17 21.62
CA ARG A 144 7.54 -2.76 22.44
C ARG A 144 7.04 -1.38 22.02
N THR A 145 7.96 -0.44 21.85
CA THR A 145 7.61 0.91 21.39
C THR A 145 7.09 0.87 19.95
N LEU A 146 7.64 -0.01 19.13
CA LEU A 146 7.17 -0.24 17.76
C LEU A 146 5.70 -0.72 17.74
N VAL A 147 5.36 -1.74 18.53
CA VAL A 147 3.98 -2.24 18.65
C VAL A 147 3.02 -1.16 19.16
N GLN A 148 3.43 -0.40 20.19
CA GLN A 148 2.59 0.68 20.73
C GLN A 148 2.33 1.77 19.68
N ALA A 149 3.34 2.18 18.93
CA ALA A 149 3.19 3.18 17.87
C ALA A 149 2.28 2.66 16.75
N LEU A 150 2.46 1.41 16.32
CA LEU A 150 1.68 0.82 15.23
C LEU A 150 0.23 0.48 15.64
N ALA A 151 -0.05 0.32 16.94
CA ALA A 151 -1.43 0.23 17.41
C ALA A 151 -2.26 1.50 17.09
N ALA A 152 -1.61 2.65 16.86
CA ALA A 152 -2.31 3.85 16.43
C ALA A 152 -2.98 3.72 15.06
N VAL A 153 -2.50 2.82 14.18
CA VAL A 153 -3.05 2.60 12.83
C VAL A 153 -4.50 2.10 12.88
N THR A 154 -4.85 1.35 13.93
CA THR A 154 -6.19 0.76 14.08
C THR A 154 -7.19 1.66 14.83
N ARG A 155 -6.81 2.90 15.12
CA ARG A 155 -7.71 3.83 15.80
C ARG A 155 -8.94 4.11 14.96
N THR A 156 -10.07 4.13 15.64
CA THR A 156 -11.38 4.47 15.08
C THR A 156 -11.95 5.70 15.76
N GLN A 157 -12.97 6.29 15.14
CA GLN A 157 -13.74 7.39 15.68
C GLN A 157 -15.23 7.15 15.40
N LEU A 158 -16.07 7.71 16.25
CA LEU A 158 -17.52 7.67 16.08
C LEU A 158 -17.99 8.93 15.37
N VAL A 159 -18.76 8.76 14.31
CA VAL A 159 -19.33 9.86 13.52
C VAL A 159 -20.82 9.61 13.30
N ASP A 160 -21.60 10.66 13.02
CA ASP A 160 -22.97 10.50 12.56
C ASP A 160 -23.03 9.89 11.15
N LYS A 161 -24.22 9.42 10.76
CA LYS A 161 -24.43 8.80 9.45
C LYS A 161 -24.08 9.74 8.30
N GLU A 162 -24.42 11.01 8.40
CA GLU A 162 -24.15 12.01 7.33
C GLU A 162 -22.64 12.16 7.10
N ARG A 163 -21.88 12.22 8.18
CA ARG A 163 -20.42 12.27 8.13
C ARG A 163 -19.84 10.97 7.59
N ALA A 164 -20.39 9.80 7.96
CA ALA A 164 -19.97 8.51 7.41
C ALA A 164 -20.19 8.42 5.90
N VAL A 165 -21.33 8.92 5.38
CA VAL A 165 -21.62 9.05 3.95
C VAL A 165 -20.58 9.96 3.27
N ALA A 166 -20.36 11.15 3.81
CA ALA A 166 -19.41 12.11 3.25
C ALA A 166 -17.98 11.58 3.20
N LEU A 167 -17.58 10.76 4.18
CA LEU A 167 -16.28 10.08 4.23
C LEU A 167 -16.21 8.81 3.38
N GLY A 168 -17.32 8.37 2.76
CA GLY A 168 -17.38 7.17 1.94
C GLY A 168 -17.41 5.84 2.72
N PHE A 169 -17.83 5.86 3.99
CA PHE A 169 -17.98 4.67 4.84
C PHE A 169 -19.43 4.22 5.02
N TRP A 170 -20.36 4.83 4.30
CA TRP A 170 -21.76 4.47 4.30
C TRP A 170 -22.35 4.62 2.91
N SER A 171 -23.13 3.62 2.47
CA SER A 171 -23.83 3.64 1.20
C SER A 171 -25.28 3.18 1.40
N ASP A 172 -26.24 4.00 0.99
CA ASP A 172 -27.64 3.59 0.98
C ASP A 172 -27.97 2.64 -0.18
N GLU A 173 -27.07 2.54 -1.19
CA GLU A 173 -27.20 1.62 -2.32
C GLU A 173 -26.76 0.18 -1.96
N ARG A 174 -25.89 0.02 -0.95
CA ARG A 174 -25.38 -1.26 -0.45
C ARG A 174 -25.52 -1.36 1.07
N PRO A 175 -26.77 -1.45 1.58
CA PRO A 175 -27.03 -1.40 3.02
C PRO A 175 -26.44 -2.60 3.78
N GLU A 176 -26.28 -3.76 3.13
CA GLU A 176 -25.68 -4.98 3.70
C GLU A 176 -24.22 -4.83 4.04
N ASP A 177 -23.55 -3.94 3.35
CA ASP A 177 -22.13 -3.66 3.54
C ASP A 177 -21.86 -2.61 4.64
N ASN A 178 -22.86 -1.84 5.05
CA ASN A 178 -22.67 -0.74 5.99
C ASN A 178 -22.22 -1.21 7.38
N PRO A 179 -21.33 -0.43 8.05
CA PRO A 179 -21.00 -0.69 9.42
C PRO A 179 -22.22 -0.55 10.34
N PRO A 180 -22.27 -1.27 11.48
CA PRO A 180 -23.39 -1.16 12.39
C PRO A 180 -23.49 0.25 12.98
N ILE A 181 -24.71 0.72 13.16
CA ILE A 181 -25.01 1.92 13.93
C ILE A 181 -25.10 1.52 15.42
N ASN A 182 -24.42 2.23 16.29
CA ASN A 182 -24.47 1.97 17.73
C ASN A 182 -25.78 2.50 18.36
N GLU A 183 -25.98 2.26 19.66
CA GLU A 183 -27.15 2.70 20.42
C GLU A 183 -27.34 4.24 20.47
N HIS A 184 -26.29 5.00 20.16
CA HIS A 184 -26.33 6.47 20.09
C HIS A 184 -26.52 6.99 18.65
N GLY A 185 -26.81 6.14 17.68
CA GLY A 185 -26.99 6.54 16.29
C GLY A 185 -25.68 6.83 15.53
N LEU A 186 -24.52 6.46 16.09
CA LEU A 186 -23.22 6.76 15.51
C LEU A 186 -22.64 5.53 14.80
N VAL A 187 -21.81 5.80 13.81
CA VAL A 187 -21.06 4.82 13.00
C VAL A 187 -19.59 4.88 13.36
N GLU A 188 -18.96 3.73 13.55
CA GLU A 188 -17.54 3.63 13.76
C GLU A 188 -16.80 3.63 12.43
N VAL A 189 -15.88 4.60 12.26
CA VAL A 189 -15.05 4.75 11.05
C VAL A 189 -13.57 4.83 11.43
N PRO A 190 -12.62 4.48 10.53
CA PRO A 190 -11.20 4.65 10.80
C PRO A 190 -10.84 6.12 11.00
N THR A 191 -9.91 6.39 11.92
CA THR A 191 -9.34 7.72 12.10
C THR A 191 -8.40 8.11 10.95
N TRP A 192 -7.81 7.11 10.29
CA TRP A 192 -6.79 7.32 9.28
C TRP A 192 -7.26 6.88 7.90
N ARG A 193 -6.91 7.67 6.90
CA ARG A 193 -7.10 7.35 5.48
C ARG A 193 -6.00 6.44 4.94
N HIS A 194 -4.77 6.64 5.40
CA HIS A 194 -3.58 5.90 4.98
C HIS A 194 -2.49 5.95 6.05
N ALA A 195 -1.69 4.91 6.14
CA ALA A 195 -0.52 4.85 7.02
C ALA A 195 0.73 4.48 6.23
N VAL A 196 1.85 5.14 6.50
CA VAL A 196 3.17 4.83 5.92
C VAL A 196 4.16 4.57 7.03
N ILE A 197 4.79 3.40 7.00
CA ILE A 197 5.80 2.97 7.95
C ILE A 197 7.17 3.03 7.26
N ASN A 198 8.01 3.99 7.65
CA ASN A 198 9.42 4.01 7.26
C ASN A 198 10.21 3.13 8.22
N TYR A 199 10.65 1.95 7.75
CA TYR A 199 11.30 0.94 8.59
C TYR A 199 12.58 0.37 7.94
N PRO A 200 13.71 0.25 8.67
CA PRO A 200 15.01 -0.11 8.11
C PRO A 200 15.19 -1.64 7.92
N HIS A 201 14.23 -2.33 7.34
CA HIS A 201 14.33 -3.75 7.02
C HIS A 201 15.22 -3.98 5.78
N PRO A 202 16.04 -5.06 5.72
CA PRO A 202 16.94 -5.32 4.59
C PRO A 202 16.28 -5.35 3.22
N LEU A 203 15.08 -5.92 3.10
CA LEU A 203 14.33 -5.95 1.83
C LEU A 203 13.77 -4.57 1.45
N LEU A 204 13.29 -3.80 2.43
CA LEU A 204 12.79 -2.45 2.18
C LEU A 204 13.92 -1.49 1.78
N LYS A 205 15.12 -1.66 2.35
CA LYS A 205 16.33 -0.92 1.94
C LYS A 205 16.76 -1.18 0.50
N ARG A 206 16.32 -2.29 -0.10
CA ARG A 206 16.52 -2.64 -1.51
C ARG A 206 15.41 -2.16 -2.44
N GLY A 207 14.58 -1.24 -1.97
CA GLY A 207 13.50 -0.66 -2.77
C GLY A 207 12.20 -1.46 -2.77
N LEU A 208 12.07 -2.54 -1.97
CA LEU A 208 10.76 -3.19 -1.82
C LEU A 208 9.81 -2.27 -1.03
N VAL A 209 8.64 -2.04 -1.60
CA VAL A 209 7.51 -1.38 -0.94
C VAL A 209 6.40 -2.39 -0.79
N VAL A 210 5.85 -2.53 0.42
CA VAL A 210 4.76 -3.46 0.71
C VAL A 210 3.52 -2.69 1.08
N ILE A 211 2.42 -3.01 0.43
CA ILE A 211 1.10 -2.45 0.75
C ILE A 211 0.26 -3.55 1.42
N ASP A 212 -0.03 -3.35 2.69
CA ASP A 212 -1.05 -4.13 3.42
C ASP A 212 -2.41 -3.47 3.19
N THR A 213 -3.28 -4.14 2.44
CA THR A 213 -4.61 -3.60 2.15
C THR A 213 -5.60 -4.00 3.23
N PRO A 214 -6.61 -3.18 3.57
CA PRO A 214 -7.77 -3.66 4.31
C PRO A 214 -8.41 -4.86 3.59
N GLY A 215 -9.16 -5.70 4.32
CA GLY A 215 -9.98 -6.72 3.65
C GLY A 215 -10.86 -6.05 2.59
N LEU A 216 -10.86 -6.57 1.37
CA LEU A 216 -11.51 -5.91 0.21
C LEU A 216 -13.04 -5.77 0.35
N ASN A 217 -13.64 -6.47 1.32
CA ASN A 217 -15.05 -6.28 1.68
C ASN A 217 -15.24 -5.21 2.77
N ALA A 218 -14.20 -4.45 3.13
CA ALA A 218 -14.33 -3.36 4.08
C ALA A 218 -14.84 -2.11 3.36
N ILE A 219 -16.04 -1.65 3.73
CA ILE A 219 -16.62 -0.41 3.19
C ILE A 219 -15.67 0.76 3.44
N GLY A 220 -15.55 1.63 2.45
CA GLY A 220 -14.71 2.80 2.51
C GLY A 220 -13.24 2.57 2.21
N ALA A 221 -12.78 1.32 2.05
CA ALA A 221 -11.43 1.02 1.59
C ALA A 221 -11.29 1.07 0.05
N GLU A 222 -12.39 0.85 -0.68
CA GLU A 222 -12.42 0.72 -2.13
C GLU A 222 -11.79 1.87 -2.92
N PRO A 223 -12.05 3.16 -2.62
CA PRO A 223 -11.53 4.24 -3.46
C PRO A 223 -10.00 4.33 -3.43
N GLU A 224 -9.40 4.20 -2.26
CA GLU A 224 -7.93 4.25 -2.13
C GLU A 224 -7.26 3.04 -2.74
N LEU A 225 -7.87 1.84 -2.58
CA LEU A 225 -7.32 0.60 -3.10
C LEU A 225 -7.45 0.52 -4.61
N THR A 226 -8.65 0.75 -5.13
CA THR A 226 -8.97 0.53 -6.55
C THR A 226 -8.41 1.63 -7.44
N LEU A 227 -8.46 2.89 -7.01
CA LEU A 227 -8.07 4.03 -7.81
C LEU A 227 -6.61 4.45 -7.61
N GLY A 228 -6.00 4.10 -6.48
CA GLY A 228 -4.68 4.59 -6.12
C GLY A 228 -3.61 3.53 -5.90
N LEU A 229 -3.86 2.56 -5.06
CA LEU A 229 -2.80 1.66 -4.58
C LEU A 229 -2.61 0.43 -5.46
N LEU A 230 -3.68 -0.26 -5.86
CA LEU A 230 -3.57 -1.45 -6.70
C LEU A 230 -3.05 -1.14 -8.11
N PRO A 231 -3.48 -0.05 -8.79
CA PRO A 231 -2.90 0.32 -10.08
C PRO A 231 -1.41 0.67 -10.02
N SER A 232 -0.91 1.12 -8.86
CA SER A 232 0.51 1.44 -8.66
C SER A 232 1.35 0.22 -8.28
N ALA A 233 0.74 -0.92 -7.94
CA ALA A 233 1.45 -2.13 -7.58
C ALA A 233 2.09 -2.79 -8.81
N HIS A 234 3.35 -3.23 -8.67
CA HIS A 234 4.07 -4.00 -9.69
C HIS A 234 3.70 -5.49 -9.65
N ALA A 235 3.31 -5.98 -8.44
CA ALA A 235 2.79 -7.33 -8.26
C ALA A 235 1.75 -7.34 -7.13
N VAL A 236 0.84 -8.32 -7.19
CA VAL A 236 -0.19 -8.55 -6.17
C VAL A 236 -0.04 -9.96 -5.61
N VAL A 237 0.05 -10.06 -4.29
CA VAL A 237 -0.03 -11.35 -3.57
C VAL A 237 -1.44 -11.53 -3.07
N PHE A 238 -2.17 -12.45 -3.67
CA PHE A 238 -3.53 -12.78 -3.26
C PHE A 238 -3.49 -13.93 -2.25
N VAL A 239 -3.85 -13.64 -0.99
CA VAL A 239 -3.78 -14.61 0.11
C VAL A 239 -5.12 -15.32 0.26
N LEU A 240 -5.12 -16.64 0.11
CA LEU A 240 -6.29 -17.51 0.26
C LEU A 240 -6.22 -18.29 1.57
N GLY A 241 -7.37 -18.56 2.18
CA GLY A 241 -7.45 -19.42 3.36
C GLY A 241 -7.23 -20.90 2.99
N ALA A 242 -6.27 -21.53 3.66
CA ALA A 242 -5.99 -22.96 3.42
C ALA A 242 -7.12 -23.89 3.86
N ASP A 243 -7.92 -23.45 4.82
CA ASP A 243 -9.04 -24.19 5.42
C ASP A 243 -10.34 -24.08 4.61
N THR A 244 -10.54 -22.97 3.91
CA THR A 244 -11.77 -22.67 3.15
C THR A 244 -11.60 -22.82 1.64
N GLY A 245 -10.36 -22.87 1.14
CA GLY A 245 -10.07 -22.80 -0.30
C GLY A 245 -10.54 -21.49 -0.92
N VAL A 246 -10.85 -21.49 -2.21
CA VAL A 246 -11.36 -20.31 -2.95
C VAL A 246 -12.86 -20.16 -2.68
N THR A 247 -13.25 -19.02 -2.14
CA THR A 247 -14.65 -18.68 -1.85
C THR A 247 -15.29 -17.89 -2.98
N LYS A 248 -16.62 -17.70 -2.94
CA LYS A 248 -17.32 -16.80 -3.89
C LYS A 248 -16.86 -15.36 -3.73
N SER A 249 -16.56 -14.95 -2.49
CA SER A 249 -16.04 -13.62 -2.17
C SER A 249 -14.66 -13.39 -2.80
N ASP A 250 -13.77 -14.38 -2.71
CA ASP A 250 -12.45 -14.32 -3.36
C ASP A 250 -12.59 -14.15 -4.88
N LEU A 251 -13.56 -14.83 -5.52
CA LEU A 251 -13.82 -14.71 -6.95
C LEU A 251 -14.40 -13.33 -7.32
N SER A 252 -15.27 -12.74 -6.48
CA SER A 252 -15.77 -11.38 -6.70
C SER A 252 -14.64 -10.37 -6.61
N ILE A 253 -13.80 -10.46 -5.58
CA ILE A 253 -12.60 -9.63 -5.44
C ILE A 253 -11.71 -9.71 -6.67
N TRP A 254 -11.47 -10.92 -7.16
CA TRP A 254 -10.66 -11.12 -8.35
C TRP A 254 -11.26 -10.43 -9.59
N ARG A 255 -12.57 -10.59 -9.82
CA ARG A 255 -13.25 -9.99 -10.98
C ARG A 255 -13.33 -8.48 -10.90
N ASP A 256 -13.71 -7.95 -9.73
CA ASP A 256 -14.09 -6.56 -9.57
C ASP A 256 -12.86 -5.65 -9.41
N HIS A 257 -11.78 -6.15 -8.81
CA HIS A 257 -10.60 -5.34 -8.48
C HIS A 257 -9.32 -5.76 -9.20
N LEU A 258 -9.20 -7.03 -9.63
CA LEU A 258 -7.97 -7.56 -10.22
C LEU A 258 -8.13 -7.99 -11.67
N GLY A 259 -9.30 -8.47 -12.08
CA GLY A 259 -9.53 -9.06 -13.41
C GLY A 259 -9.42 -8.07 -14.58
N GLN A 260 -9.45 -6.77 -14.33
CA GLN A 260 -9.25 -5.73 -15.36
C GLN A 260 -7.78 -5.30 -15.48
N ALA A 261 -6.93 -5.67 -14.55
CA ALA A 261 -5.49 -5.45 -14.66
C ALA A 261 -4.87 -6.48 -15.60
N SER A 262 -3.88 -6.10 -16.42
CA SER A 262 -3.23 -7.06 -17.32
C SER A 262 -2.66 -8.24 -16.52
N LEU A 263 -2.91 -9.48 -16.98
CA LEU A 263 -2.53 -10.74 -16.33
C LEU A 263 -1.03 -10.87 -16.03
N GLU A 264 -0.20 -10.01 -16.58
CA GLU A 264 1.25 -9.96 -16.37
C GLU A 264 1.67 -9.48 -14.96
N ARG A 265 0.73 -9.02 -14.15
CA ARG A 265 0.99 -8.44 -12.81
C ARG A 265 0.70 -9.38 -11.63
N PHE A 266 0.26 -10.62 -11.90
CA PHE A 266 -0.12 -11.57 -10.84
C PHE A 266 0.91 -12.68 -10.68
N VAL A 267 1.31 -12.92 -9.44
CA VAL A 267 2.19 -14.02 -9.02
C VAL A 267 1.44 -14.89 -8.02
#